data_cf6e2c960650651aab39a7123db89b78
#
_entry.id   cf6e2c960650651aab39a7123db89b78
#
_cell.length_a   1.000
_cell.length_b   1.000
_cell.length_c   1.000
_cell.angle_alpha   90.00
_cell.angle_beta   90.00
_cell.angle_gamma   90.00
#
_symmetry.space_group_name_H-M   'P 1'
#
loop_
_entity.id
_entity.type
_entity.pdbx_description
1 polymer ?
#
loop_
_entity_poly.entity_id
_entity_poly.type
_entity_poly.pdbx_seq_one_letter_code
_entity_poly.pdbx_strand_id
1 'polypeptide(L)'
;MRVGRSWRLISTVIVACLIVACGGNPPDKEIQQAQTAVDAARAASAERYAKEDFVASTDALKSAHAAVDARDYRLALNYALEARERADSAARDAAERKVTARSNADRALRNAALALVDVRAKLRSAQAAQRPQRVLNAARSAAADSENHVQEARAAFNREDYPKVLEILAVPSVRLRDTIRDLDGNTPPRRGGPR
;
A
#
# COMPACT_ATOMS: atom_id res chain seq x y z
N MET A 1 -58.59 -57.91 -12.55
CA MET A 1 -58.34 -56.61 -11.96
C MET A 1 -56.87 -56.52 -11.56
N ARG A 2 -56.02 -55.93 -12.41
CA ARG A 2 -54.55 -55.74 -12.18
C ARG A 2 -54.13 -54.36 -12.67
N VAL A 3 -54.62 -53.28 -12.03
CA VAL A 3 -54.32 -51.95 -12.44
C VAL A 3 -53.41 -51.22 -11.39
N GLY A 4 -53.13 -51.84 -10.25
CA GLY A 4 -52.49 -51.16 -9.12
C GLY A 4 -50.94 -51.13 -9.11
N ARG A 5 -50.25 -51.86 -10.03
CA ARG A 5 -48.78 -52.01 -9.93
C ARG A 5 -47.99 -51.04 -10.84
N SER A 6 -48.60 -50.64 -11.93
CA SER A 6 -47.97 -49.69 -12.90
C SER A 6 -47.95 -48.22 -12.38
N TRP A 7 -48.92 -47.82 -11.56
CA TRP A 7 -48.99 -46.44 -11.07
C TRP A 7 -47.91 -46.13 -10.01
N ARG A 8 -47.53 -47.12 -9.21
CA ARG A 8 -46.43 -46.91 -8.22
C ARG A 8 -45.06 -46.76 -8.85
N LEU A 9 -44.81 -47.38 -9.99
CA LEU A 9 -43.54 -47.28 -10.74
C LEU A 9 -43.45 -45.96 -11.50
N ILE A 10 -44.55 -45.42 -12.00
CA ILE A 10 -44.58 -44.11 -12.67
C ILE A 10 -44.36 -42.97 -11.66
N SER A 11 -44.90 -43.06 -10.45
CA SER A 11 -44.69 -42.05 -9.40
C SER A 11 -43.25 -41.99 -8.93
N THR A 12 -42.51 -43.11 -8.86
CA THR A 12 -41.11 -43.15 -8.45
C THR A 12 -40.17 -42.59 -9.50
N VAL A 13 -40.47 -42.75 -10.80
CA VAL A 13 -39.67 -42.20 -11.89
C VAL A 13 -39.83 -40.68 -11.99
N ILE A 14 -41.03 -40.13 -11.74
CA ILE A 14 -41.27 -38.68 -11.77
C ILE A 14 -40.55 -37.96 -10.62
N VAL A 15 -40.45 -38.55 -9.42
CA VAL A 15 -39.73 -37.99 -8.29
C VAL A 15 -38.20 -37.98 -8.53
N ALA A 16 -37.66 -38.99 -9.20
CA ALA A 16 -36.24 -39.08 -9.54
C ALA A 16 -35.80 -38.04 -10.61
N CYS A 17 -36.68 -37.62 -11.51
CA CYS A 17 -36.39 -36.60 -12.54
C CYS A 17 -36.39 -35.16 -12.01
N LEU A 18 -36.99 -34.89 -10.85
CA LEU A 18 -37.02 -33.52 -10.29
C LEU A 18 -35.74 -33.09 -9.55
N ILE A 19 -34.79 -34.00 -9.33
CA ILE A 19 -33.55 -33.69 -8.60
C ILE A 19 -32.43 -33.21 -9.55
N VAL A 20 -32.59 -33.33 -10.87
CA VAL A 20 -31.56 -32.99 -11.86
C VAL A 20 -31.62 -31.52 -12.33
N ALA A 21 -32.62 -30.73 -11.93
CA ALA A 21 -32.87 -29.41 -12.51
C ALA A 21 -32.25 -28.21 -11.72
N CYS A 22 -31.37 -28.42 -10.73
CA CYS A 22 -30.70 -27.34 -9.99
C CYS A 22 -29.20 -27.23 -10.27
N GLY A 23 -28.70 -27.78 -11.37
CA GLY A 23 -27.32 -27.59 -11.79
C GLY A 23 -27.20 -26.41 -12.75
N GLY A 24 -27.13 -25.18 -12.23
CA GLY A 24 -26.71 -24.02 -13.04
C GLY A 24 -25.30 -24.26 -13.61
N ASN A 25 -24.96 -23.56 -14.69
CA ASN A 25 -23.59 -23.58 -15.21
C ASN A 25 -22.64 -22.84 -14.23
N PRO A 26 -21.38 -23.27 -14.12
CA PRO A 26 -20.36 -22.51 -13.37
C PRO A 26 -20.29 -21.08 -13.88
N PRO A 27 -20.08 -20.08 -12.99
CA PRO A 27 -19.97 -18.66 -13.37
C PRO A 27 -18.54 -18.33 -13.86
N ASP A 28 -18.04 -19.08 -14.84
CA ASP A 28 -16.66 -19.00 -15.34
C ASP A 28 -16.32 -17.60 -15.86
N LYS A 29 -17.28 -16.95 -16.52
CA LYS A 29 -17.10 -15.60 -17.06
C LYS A 29 -16.91 -14.57 -15.95
N GLU A 30 -17.69 -14.63 -14.90
CA GLU A 30 -17.65 -13.72 -13.77
C GLU A 30 -16.39 -13.94 -12.95
N ILE A 31 -15.96 -15.17 -12.76
CA ILE A 31 -14.68 -15.51 -12.12
C ILE A 31 -13.51 -15.01 -12.94
N GLN A 32 -13.53 -15.16 -14.26
CA GLN A 32 -12.49 -14.62 -15.13
C GLN A 32 -12.45 -13.09 -15.10
N GLN A 33 -13.59 -12.43 -15.04
CA GLN A 33 -13.66 -10.96 -14.87
C GLN A 33 -13.09 -10.52 -13.52
N ALA A 34 -13.40 -11.24 -12.44
CA ALA A 34 -12.85 -10.99 -11.13
C ALA A 34 -11.32 -11.18 -11.10
N GLN A 35 -10.81 -12.25 -11.72
CA GLN A 35 -9.36 -12.47 -11.86
C GLN A 35 -8.71 -11.29 -12.60
N THR A 36 -9.31 -10.88 -13.72
CA THR A 36 -8.79 -9.74 -14.51
C THR A 36 -8.76 -8.44 -13.69
N ALA A 37 -9.79 -8.19 -12.87
CA ALA A 37 -9.84 -7.03 -11.99
C ALA A 37 -8.77 -7.09 -10.89
N VAL A 38 -8.55 -8.26 -10.27
CA VAL A 38 -7.48 -8.47 -9.28
C VAL A 38 -6.10 -8.23 -9.89
N ASP A 39 -5.87 -8.71 -11.11
CA ASP A 39 -4.61 -8.48 -11.81
C ASP A 39 -4.40 -7.00 -12.18
N ALA A 40 -5.46 -6.29 -12.56
CA ALA A 40 -5.44 -4.85 -12.78
C ALA A 40 -5.14 -4.07 -11.48
N ALA A 41 -5.74 -4.47 -10.34
CA ALA A 41 -5.44 -3.88 -9.02
C ALA A 41 -3.97 -4.10 -8.63
N ARG A 42 -3.43 -5.29 -8.88
CA ARG A 42 -2.01 -5.59 -8.66
C ARG A 42 -1.11 -4.69 -9.53
N ALA A 43 -1.43 -4.54 -10.81
CA ALA A 43 -0.70 -3.66 -11.72
C ALA A 43 -0.75 -2.19 -11.27
N ALA A 44 -1.86 -1.75 -10.66
CA ALA A 44 -2.00 -0.45 -10.02
C ALA A 44 -1.23 -0.32 -8.70
N SER A 45 -0.52 -1.35 -8.25
CA SER A 45 0.21 -1.42 -6.98
C SER A 45 -0.70 -1.40 -5.74
N ALA A 46 -1.91 -1.96 -5.84
CA ALA A 46 -2.89 -2.00 -4.75
C ALA A 46 -2.36 -2.75 -3.52
N GLU A 47 -1.47 -3.73 -3.68
CA GLU A 47 -0.79 -4.41 -2.57
C GLU A 47 -0.08 -3.44 -1.61
N ARG A 48 0.38 -2.31 -2.12
CA ARG A 48 1.10 -1.28 -1.36
C ARG A 48 0.19 -0.13 -0.93
N TYR A 49 -0.67 0.35 -1.82
CA TYR A 49 -1.42 1.59 -1.62
C TYR A 49 -2.88 1.38 -1.20
N ALA A 50 -3.46 0.18 -1.44
CA ALA A 50 -4.83 -0.19 -1.07
C ALA A 50 -4.90 -1.64 -0.57
N LYS A 51 -3.99 -1.99 0.35
CA LYS A 51 -3.73 -3.37 0.78
C LYS A 51 -4.99 -4.08 1.30
N GLU A 52 -5.82 -3.38 2.07
CA GLU A 52 -7.00 -3.97 2.72
C GLU A 52 -8.00 -4.49 1.67
N ASP A 53 -8.42 -3.63 0.74
CA ASP A 53 -9.35 -4.01 -0.33
C ASP A 53 -8.73 -5.02 -1.29
N PHE A 54 -7.41 -4.91 -1.56
CA PHE A 54 -6.71 -5.87 -2.41
C PHE A 54 -6.69 -7.27 -1.79
N VAL A 55 -6.39 -7.39 -0.50
CA VAL A 55 -6.44 -8.69 0.21
C VAL A 55 -7.87 -9.23 0.22
N ALA A 56 -8.86 -8.40 0.55
CA ALA A 56 -10.25 -8.82 0.54
C ALA A 56 -10.71 -9.29 -0.85
N SER A 57 -10.28 -8.63 -1.93
CA SER A 57 -10.59 -9.07 -3.30
C SER A 57 -9.98 -10.43 -3.65
N THR A 58 -8.74 -10.67 -3.25
CA THR A 58 -8.07 -11.97 -3.48
C THR A 58 -8.69 -13.09 -2.68
N ASP A 59 -9.13 -12.83 -1.45
CA ASP A 59 -9.79 -13.82 -0.61
C ASP A 59 -11.21 -14.14 -1.10
N ALA A 60 -11.95 -13.14 -1.57
CA ALA A 60 -13.24 -13.36 -2.24
C ALA A 60 -13.08 -14.20 -3.51
N LEU A 61 -12.05 -13.95 -4.33
CA LEU A 61 -11.78 -14.76 -5.53
C LEU A 61 -11.45 -16.22 -5.19
N LYS A 62 -10.66 -16.46 -4.13
CA LYS A 62 -10.42 -17.83 -3.63
C LYS A 62 -11.71 -18.51 -3.18
N SER A 63 -12.57 -17.75 -2.49
CA SER A 63 -13.88 -18.26 -2.05
C SER A 63 -14.80 -18.58 -3.23
N ALA A 64 -14.73 -17.81 -4.32
CA ALA A 64 -15.46 -18.11 -5.55
C ALA A 64 -15.03 -19.47 -6.14
N HIS A 65 -13.73 -19.73 -6.23
CA HIS A 65 -13.22 -21.02 -6.71
C HIS A 65 -13.63 -22.18 -5.81
N ALA A 66 -13.51 -22.02 -4.47
CA ALA A 66 -13.93 -23.05 -3.52
C ALA A 66 -15.43 -23.37 -3.63
N ALA A 67 -16.28 -22.36 -3.89
CA ALA A 67 -17.71 -22.55 -4.09
C ALA A 67 -18.01 -23.28 -5.41
N VAL A 68 -17.21 -23.08 -6.48
CA VAL A 68 -17.31 -23.88 -7.73
C VAL A 68 -16.98 -25.33 -7.45
N ASP A 69 -15.91 -25.62 -6.70
CA ASP A 69 -15.52 -26.98 -6.34
C ASP A 69 -16.61 -27.70 -5.52
N ALA A 70 -17.30 -26.92 -4.65
CA ALA A 70 -18.47 -27.40 -3.91
C ALA A 70 -19.77 -27.45 -4.73
N ARG A 71 -19.75 -27.06 -6.02
CA ARG A 71 -20.91 -26.94 -6.92
C ARG A 71 -22.00 -25.99 -6.43
N ASP A 72 -21.67 -25.06 -5.53
CA ASP A 72 -22.54 -23.93 -5.15
C ASP A 72 -22.30 -22.74 -6.09
N TYR A 73 -22.83 -22.83 -7.30
CA TYR A 73 -22.61 -21.83 -8.35
C TYR A 73 -23.23 -20.48 -8.03
N ARG A 74 -24.30 -20.45 -7.21
CA ARG A 74 -24.89 -19.20 -6.74
C ARG A 74 -23.95 -18.48 -5.79
N LEU A 75 -23.33 -19.18 -4.87
CA LEU A 75 -22.36 -18.64 -3.94
C LEU A 75 -21.08 -18.23 -4.67
N ALA A 76 -20.61 -19.06 -5.63
CA ALA A 76 -19.48 -18.75 -6.49
C ALA A 76 -19.66 -17.44 -7.26
N LEU A 77 -20.84 -17.21 -7.83
CA LEU A 77 -21.20 -15.97 -8.52
C LEU A 77 -21.12 -14.77 -7.57
N ASN A 78 -21.68 -14.88 -6.36
CA ASN A 78 -21.66 -13.80 -5.39
C ASN A 78 -20.23 -13.41 -4.99
N TYR A 79 -19.37 -14.39 -4.71
CA TYR A 79 -17.97 -14.15 -4.39
C TYR A 79 -17.18 -13.59 -5.58
N ALA A 80 -17.46 -14.02 -6.81
CA ALA A 80 -16.82 -13.47 -7.99
C ALA A 80 -17.18 -11.99 -8.21
N LEU A 81 -18.45 -11.62 -8.02
CA LEU A 81 -18.89 -10.23 -8.11
C LEU A 81 -18.28 -9.38 -6.98
N GLU A 82 -18.24 -9.88 -5.75
CA GLU A 82 -17.58 -9.21 -4.62
C GLU A 82 -16.08 -9.02 -4.90
N ALA A 83 -15.38 -10.06 -5.35
CA ALA A 83 -13.96 -9.98 -5.67
C ALA A 83 -13.67 -8.90 -6.72
N ARG A 84 -14.48 -8.84 -7.77
CA ARG A 84 -14.37 -7.83 -8.82
C ARG A 84 -14.59 -6.42 -8.27
N GLU A 85 -15.67 -6.19 -7.52
CA GLU A 85 -16.00 -4.87 -6.96
C GLU A 85 -14.88 -4.36 -6.07
N ARG A 86 -14.38 -5.20 -5.15
CA ARG A 86 -13.26 -4.87 -4.26
C ARG A 86 -11.96 -4.60 -5.02
N ALA A 87 -11.67 -5.41 -6.05
CA ALA A 87 -10.49 -5.21 -6.87
C ALA A 87 -10.55 -3.90 -7.67
N ASP A 88 -11.70 -3.57 -8.25
CA ASP A 88 -11.91 -2.31 -8.95
C ASP A 88 -11.80 -1.10 -8.00
N SER A 89 -12.27 -1.22 -6.76
CA SER A 89 -12.08 -0.20 -5.71
C SER A 89 -10.60 -0.07 -5.35
N ALA A 90 -9.93 -1.19 -5.07
CA ALA A 90 -8.51 -1.21 -4.72
C ALA A 90 -7.63 -0.58 -5.82
N ALA A 91 -7.95 -0.82 -7.10
CA ALA A 91 -7.22 -0.24 -8.22
C ALA A 91 -7.35 1.29 -8.27
N ARG A 92 -8.57 1.82 -8.09
CA ARG A 92 -8.81 3.28 -8.06
C ARG A 92 -8.11 3.94 -6.87
N ASP A 93 -8.29 3.39 -5.68
CA ASP A 93 -7.69 3.89 -4.45
C ASP A 93 -6.16 3.86 -4.51
N ALA A 94 -5.60 2.78 -5.06
CA ALA A 94 -4.16 2.67 -5.23
C ALA A 94 -3.61 3.74 -6.17
N ALA A 95 -4.29 4.00 -7.28
CA ALA A 95 -3.88 5.03 -8.24
C ALA A 95 -3.87 6.43 -7.58
N GLU A 96 -4.93 6.79 -6.85
CA GLU A 96 -5.04 8.07 -6.15
C GLU A 96 -3.98 8.22 -5.04
N ARG A 97 -3.84 7.18 -4.19
CA ARG A 97 -2.87 7.19 -3.09
C ARG A 97 -1.43 7.20 -3.60
N LYS A 98 -1.13 6.55 -4.73
CA LYS A 98 0.18 6.59 -5.38
C LYS A 98 0.53 8.00 -5.84
N VAL A 99 -0.40 8.74 -6.46
CA VAL A 99 -0.20 10.15 -6.86
C VAL A 99 0.08 11.03 -5.65
N THR A 100 -0.71 10.88 -4.59
CA THR A 100 -0.53 11.62 -3.33
C THR A 100 0.82 11.30 -2.68
N ALA A 101 1.19 10.02 -2.61
CA ALA A 101 2.47 9.58 -2.06
C ALA A 101 3.65 10.14 -2.86
N ARG A 102 3.58 10.15 -4.20
CA ARG A 102 4.59 10.77 -5.07
C ARG A 102 4.75 12.26 -4.76
N SER A 103 3.64 13.00 -4.67
CA SER A 103 3.66 14.44 -4.37
C SER A 103 4.30 14.72 -3.00
N ASN A 104 3.96 13.93 -1.99
CA ASN A 104 4.53 14.04 -0.64
C ASN A 104 6.03 13.72 -0.63
N ALA A 105 6.46 12.65 -1.32
CA ALA A 105 7.85 12.26 -1.43
C ALA A 105 8.69 13.33 -2.16
N ASP A 106 8.18 13.88 -3.25
CA ASP A 106 8.83 14.94 -3.99
C ASP A 106 8.98 16.22 -3.14
N ARG A 107 7.94 16.59 -2.39
CA ARG A 107 8.00 17.71 -1.44
C ARG A 107 9.03 17.47 -0.34
N ALA A 108 9.08 16.26 0.22
CA ALA A 108 10.04 15.88 1.24
C ALA A 108 11.49 15.99 0.72
N LEU A 109 11.76 15.51 -0.50
CA LEU A 109 13.07 15.63 -1.14
C LEU A 109 13.49 17.08 -1.36
N ARG A 110 12.58 17.94 -1.86
CA ARG A 110 12.87 19.38 -2.01
C ARG A 110 13.16 20.03 -0.68
N ASN A 111 12.36 19.77 0.34
CA ASN A 111 12.55 20.34 1.67
C ASN A 111 13.90 19.92 2.29
N ALA A 112 14.27 18.65 2.15
CA ALA A 112 15.56 18.15 2.62
C ALA A 112 16.74 18.80 1.86
N ALA A 113 16.62 18.97 0.55
CA ALA A 113 17.64 19.66 -0.26
C ALA A 113 17.79 21.14 0.14
N LEU A 114 16.69 21.86 0.36
CA LEU A 114 16.72 23.25 0.80
C LEU A 114 17.33 23.37 2.21
N ALA A 115 16.98 22.48 3.13
CA ALA A 115 17.56 22.45 4.47
C ALA A 115 19.09 22.21 4.45
N LEU A 116 19.58 21.35 3.55
CA LEU A 116 21.03 21.15 3.35
C LEU A 116 21.73 22.42 2.85
N VAL A 117 21.10 23.16 1.93
CA VAL A 117 21.64 24.43 1.44
C VAL A 117 21.72 25.44 2.58
N ASP A 118 20.67 25.53 3.42
CA ASP A 118 20.64 26.44 4.56
C ASP A 118 21.69 26.07 5.62
N VAL A 119 21.81 24.80 5.99
CA VAL A 119 22.87 24.32 6.91
C VAL A 119 24.27 24.72 6.41
N ARG A 120 24.53 24.53 5.10
CA ARG A 120 25.84 24.90 4.51
C ARG A 120 26.09 26.41 4.56
N ALA A 121 25.06 27.24 4.32
CA ALA A 121 25.17 28.69 4.43
C ALA A 121 25.43 29.12 5.87
N LYS A 122 24.67 28.59 6.82
CA LYS A 122 24.85 28.88 8.26
C LYS A 122 26.17 28.37 8.81
N LEU A 123 26.68 27.24 8.33
CA LEU A 123 28.03 26.76 8.67
C LEU A 123 29.10 27.77 8.27
N ARG A 124 29.02 28.35 7.06
CA ARG A 124 29.99 29.37 6.62
C ARG A 124 29.93 30.61 7.52
N SER A 125 28.72 31.08 7.85
CA SER A 125 28.54 32.24 8.75
C SER A 125 29.03 31.94 10.17
N ALA A 126 28.76 30.74 10.71
CA ALA A 126 29.22 30.31 12.03
C ALA A 126 30.74 30.14 12.10
N GLN A 127 31.40 29.72 11.01
CA GLN A 127 32.87 29.70 10.90
C GLN A 127 33.47 31.11 10.95
N ALA A 128 32.90 32.05 10.17
CA ALA A 128 33.34 33.45 10.20
C ALA A 128 33.15 34.11 11.59
N ALA A 129 32.10 33.72 12.30
CA ALA A 129 31.82 34.16 13.67
C ALA A 129 32.64 33.40 14.75
N GLN A 130 33.59 32.55 14.35
CA GLN A 130 34.46 31.78 15.25
C GLN A 130 33.69 30.95 16.30
N ARG A 131 32.57 30.39 15.94
CA ARG A 131 31.78 29.50 16.82
C ARG A 131 32.62 28.31 17.28
N PRO A 132 32.29 27.68 18.43
CA PRO A 132 33.04 26.55 18.94
C PRO A 132 33.18 25.40 17.93
N GLN A 133 34.38 24.87 17.77
CA GLN A 133 34.68 23.80 16.80
C GLN A 133 33.78 22.56 16.97
N ARG A 134 33.37 22.27 18.21
CA ARG A 134 32.42 21.20 18.50
C ARG A 134 31.10 21.36 17.75
N VAL A 135 30.54 22.57 17.72
CA VAL A 135 29.28 22.89 17.04
C VAL A 135 29.45 22.76 15.51
N LEU A 136 30.57 23.33 15.01
CA LEU A 136 30.89 23.26 13.58
C LEU A 136 31.09 21.83 13.09
N ASN A 137 31.79 21.00 13.85
CA ASN A 137 32.01 19.60 13.48
C ASN A 137 30.72 18.78 13.55
N ALA A 138 29.88 18.98 14.57
CA ALA A 138 28.58 18.33 14.65
C ALA A 138 27.68 18.71 13.46
N ALA A 139 27.67 19.97 13.05
CA ALA A 139 26.89 20.43 11.90
C ALA A 139 27.41 19.87 10.56
N ARG A 140 28.74 19.75 10.39
CA ARG A 140 29.35 19.13 9.20
C ARG A 140 28.96 17.65 9.11
N SER A 141 29.06 16.90 10.20
CA SER A 141 28.66 15.49 10.24
C SER A 141 27.16 15.33 9.92
N ALA A 142 26.31 16.15 10.57
CA ALA A 142 24.87 16.09 10.31
C ALA A 142 24.51 16.40 8.84
N ALA A 143 25.23 17.36 8.22
CA ALA A 143 25.04 17.69 6.81
C ALA A 143 25.47 16.53 5.88
N ALA A 144 26.65 15.93 6.14
CA ALA A 144 27.15 14.80 5.34
C ALA A 144 26.25 13.57 5.45
N ASP A 145 25.83 13.20 6.67
CA ASP A 145 24.90 12.09 6.89
C ASP A 145 23.57 12.33 6.17
N SER A 146 23.04 13.56 6.27
CA SER A 146 21.76 13.90 5.62
C SER A 146 21.88 13.92 4.10
N GLU A 147 23.03 14.28 3.54
CA GLU A 147 23.29 14.21 2.10
C GLU A 147 23.22 12.76 1.57
N ASN A 148 23.81 11.81 2.31
CA ASN A 148 23.72 10.39 1.98
C ASN A 148 22.27 9.89 1.98
N HIS A 149 21.49 10.27 3.00
CA HIS A 149 20.08 9.91 3.06
C HIS A 149 19.26 10.55 1.94
N VAL A 150 19.56 11.78 1.52
CA VAL A 150 18.90 12.41 0.37
C VAL A 150 19.21 11.66 -0.92
N GLN A 151 20.43 11.17 -1.12
CA GLN A 151 20.77 10.34 -2.29
C GLN A 151 20.04 8.99 -2.25
N GLU A 152 19.99 8.34 -1.10
CA GLU A 152 19.23 7.09 -0.91
C GLU A 152 17.73 7.31 -1.17
N ALA A 153 17.16 8.40 -0.65
CA ALA A 153 15.77 8.77 -0.88
C ALA A 153 15.47 9.04 -2.37
N ARG A 154 16.39 9.68 -3.10
CA ARG A 154 16.28 9.85 -4.55
C ARG A 154 16.29 8.53 -5.29
N ALA A 155 17.14 7.60 -4.89
CA ALA A 155 17.15 6.25 -5.46
C ALA A 155 15.84 5.49 -5.20
N ALA A 156 15.24 5.64 -4.01
CA ALA A 156 13.91 5.10 -3.70
C ALA A 156 12.81 5.76 -4.55
N PHE A 157 12.86 7.09 -4.72
CA PHE A 157 11.93 7.84 -5.55
C PHE A 157 11.94 7.37 -7.01
N ASN A 158 13.13 7.14 -7.57
CA ASN A 158 13.31 6.67 -8.94
C ASN A 158 12.79 5.22 -9.15
N ARG A 159 12.72 4.43 -8.07
CA ARG A 159 12.08 3.10 -8.06
C ARG A 159 10.59 3.15 -7.77
N GLU A 160 10.00 4.36 -7.71
CA GLU A 160 8.59 4.60 -7.33
C GLU A 160 8.21 4.10 -5.93
N ASP A 161 9.19 3.94 -5.04
CA ASP A 161 8.97 3.56 -3.64
C ASP A 161 8.78 4.82 -2.77
N TYR A 162 7.68 5.52 -3.01
CA TYR A 162 7.40 6.82 -2.37
C TYR A 162 7.25 6.74 -0.84
N PRO A 163 6.63 5.69 -0.25
CA PRO A 163 6.61 5.54 1.20
C PRO A 163 8.01 5.42 1.79
N LYS A 164 8.93 4.71 1.13
CA LYS A 164 10.31 4.56 1.56
C LYS A 164 11.07 5.89 1.57
N VAL A 165 10.79 6.78 0.61
CA VAL A 165 11.36 8.14 0.59
C VAL A 165 11.03 8.88 1.89
N LEU A 166 9.77 8.84 2.32
CA LEU A 166 9.33 9.52 3.55
C LEU A 166 9.98 8.91 4.79
N GLU A 167 10.11 7.59 4.83
CA GLU A 167 10.79 6.86 5.91
C GLU A 167 12.27 7.28 6.01
N ILE A 168 13.01 7.25 4.90
CA ILE A 168 14.42 7.62 4.85
C ILE A 168 14.65 9.06 5.30
N LEU A 169 13.78 10.00 4.91
CA LEU A 169 13.92 11.42 5.20
C LEU A 169 13.36 11.86 6.55
N ALA A 170 12.65 11.01 7.28
CA ALA A 170 12.02 11.37 8.55
C ALA A 170 13.05 11.87 9.58
N VAL A 171 14.07 11.06 9.88
CA VAL A 171 15.10 11.39 10.88
C VAL A 171 16.04 12.50 10.41
N PRO A 172 16.62 12.45 9.18
CA PRO A 172 17.46 13.52 8.66
C PRO A 172 16.78 14.90 8.66
N SER A 173 15.51 14.96 8.33
CA SER A 173 14.75 16.22 8.31
C SER A 173 14.63 16.88 9.69
N VAL A 174 14.50 16.09 10.76
CA VAL A 174 14.52 16.60 12.15
C VAL A 174 15.93 17.06 12.51
N ARG A 175 16.93 16.23 12.24
CA ARG A 175 18.34 16.53 12.55
C ARG A 175 18.83 17.80 11.87
N LEU A 176 18.49 18.03 10.61
CA LEU A 176 18.84 19.25 9.89
C LEU A 176 18.20 20.50 10.54
N ARG A 177 16.93 20.43 10.93
CA ARG A 177 16.26 21.55 11.64
C ARG A 177 16.93 21.87 12.97
N ASP A 178 17.30 20.86 13.74
CA ASP A 178 17.99 21.04 15.02
C ASP A 178 19.39 21.62 14.81
N THR A 179 20.11 21.14 13.78
CA THR A 179 21.41 21.68 13.39
C THR A 179 21.33 23.17 13.02
N ILE A 180 20.31 23.57 12.25
CA ILE A 180 20.05 24.96 11.91
C ILE A 180 19.87 25.80 13.17
N ARG A 181 19.06 25.33 14.13
CA ARG A 181 18.81 26.00 15.41
C ARG A 181 20.07 26.14 16.26
N ASP A 182 20.90 25.10 16.30
CA ASP A 182 22.18 25.13 17.04
C ASP A 182 23.17 26.14 16.45
N LEU A 183 23.22 26.22 15.11
CA LEU A 183 24.07 27.20 14.41
C LEU A 183 23.59 28.63 14.62
N ASP A 184 22.28 28.87 14.76
CA ASP A 184 21.70 30.19 15.07
C ASP A 184 21.92 30.62 16.54
N GLY A 185 22.38 29.72 17.41
CA GLY A 185 22.59 30.00 18.84
C GLY A 185 21.30 29.96 19.67
N ASN A 186 20.19 29.50 19.10
CA ASN A 186 18.87 29.40 19.73
C ASN A 186 18.63 28.05 20.42
N THR A 187 19.67 27.32 20.80
CA THR A 187 19.54 26.03 21.48
C THR A 187 19.08 26.26 22.92
N PRO A 188 17.91 25.75 23.33
CA PRO A 188 17.54 25.74 24.73
C PRO A 188 18.58 24.92 25.51
N PRO A 189 18.94 25.33 26.74
CA PRO A 189 19.93 24.61 27.55
C PRO A 189 19.47 23.16 27.69
N ARG A 190 20.32 22.19 27.27
CA ARG A 190 20.06 20.77 27.52
C ARG A 190 19.86 20.60 29.01
N ARG A 191 18.64 20.27 29.45
CA ARG A 191 18.38 19.87 30.85
C ARG A 191 19.37 18.74 31.16
N GLY A 192 20.33 19.06 32.01
CA GLY A 192 21.30 18.09 32.50
C GLY A 192 20.54 16.91 33.08
N GLY A 193 20.83 15.71 32.60
CA GLY A 193 20.38 14.49 33.26
C GLY A 193 20.94 14.48 34.68
N PRO A 194 20.24 13.83 35.62
CA PRO A 194 20.70 13.74 37.00
C PRO A 194 22.06 13.07 37.06
N ARG A 195 22.95 13.65 37.88
CA ARG A 195 24.26 13.07 38.25
C ARG A 195 24.04 11.84 39.13
#